data_f6d159364f28ca4670c4ae70c7dc74c8
#
_entry.id   f6d159364f28ca4670c4ae70c7dc74c8
#
_cell.length_a   1.000
_cell.length_b   1.000
_cell.length_c   1.000
_cell.angle_alpha   90.00
_cell.angle_beta   90.00
_cell.angle_gamma   90.00
#
_symmetry.space_group_name_H-M   'P 1'
#
loop_
_entity.id
_entity.type
_entity.pdbx_description
1 polymer ?
#
loop_
_entity_poly.entity_id
_entity_poly.type
_entity_poly.pdbx_seq_one_letter_code
_entity_poly.pdbx_strand_id
1 'polypeptide(L)'
;LIVPPRMNAYIQVNMEIQKVFQEFAAPDDIFPYSIDEGFIDLTSSLNYFIPDSSLSRKEKLDLLSARIQKRIWQETGIYSTIGLSNANPLLAKLALDNEAKHCRNMRSNWSYEDVESKVWKLPQLTDFWGIGRRTEKRLQGIGITSIKELAQAHPDLLKKEFGVMGLQLWFHAHGIDESNVHKPYRP
;
A
#
# COMPACT_ATOMS: atom_id res chain seq x y z
N LEU A 1 -10.99 -9.23 -28.02
CA LEU A 1 -11.04 -7.89 -28.62
C LEU A 1 -9.98 -7.02 -27.91
N ILE A 2 -9.04 -6.49 -28.67
CA ILE A 2 -8.04 -5.53 -28.18
C ILE A 2 -8.48 -4.14 -28.65
N VAL A 3 -8.63 -3.20 -27.71
CA VAL A 3 -9.00 -1.81 -28.02
C VAL A 3 -7.90 -0.86 -27.54
N PRO A 4 -7.69 0.29 -28.20
CA PRO A 4 -6.76 1.29 -27.73
C PRO A 4 -7.14 1.84 -26.35
N PRO A 5 -6.16 2.08 -25.46
CA PRO A 5 -6.44 2.67 -24.15
C PRO A 5 -6.93 4.12 -24.31
N ARG A 6 -7.96 4.48 -23.52
CA ARG A 6 -8.48 5.86 -23.48
C ARG A 6 -7.86 6.65 -22.32
N MET A 7 -6.55 6.90 -22.40
CA MET A 7 -5.75 7.46 -21.31
C MET A 7 -6.32 8.77 -20.74
N ASN A 8 -6.80 9.68 -21.59
CA ASN A 8 -7.41 10.94 -21.14
C ASN A 8 -8.67 10.70 -20.28
N ALA A 9 -9.49 9.70 -20.63
CA ALA A 9 -10.66 9.35 -19.83
C ALA A 9 -10.25 8.79 -18.46
N TYR A 10 -9.17 7.99 -18.40
CA TYR A 10 -8.66 7.44 -17.14
C TYR A 10 -8.13 8.55 -16.23
N ILE A 11 -7.40 9.52 -16.79
CA ILE A 11 -6.92 10.70 -16.06
C ILE A 11 -8.08 11.51 -15.49
N GLN A 12 -9.12 11.76 -16.29
CA GLN A 12 -10.29 12.52 -15.84
C GLN A 12 -10.98 11.84 -14.67
N VAL A 13 -11.23 10.53 -14.76
CA VAL A 13 -11.84 9.76 -13.66
C VAL A 13 -10.94 9.75 -12.43
N ASN A 14 -9.62 9.62 -12.59
CA ASN A 14 -8.70 9.73 -11.46
C ASN A 14 -8.82 11.11 -10.78
N MET A 15 -8.91 12.19 -11.54
CA MET A 15 -9.11 13.53 -10.97
C MET A 15 -10.43 13.68 -10.21
N GLU A 16 -11.51 13.01 -10.65
CA GLU A 16 -12.78 12.97 -9.92
C GLU A 16 -12.62 12.20 -8.61
N ILE A 17 -11.93 11.07 -8.61
CA ILE A 17 -11.61 10.31 -7.39
C ILE A 17 -10.76 11.14 -6.43
N GLN A 18 -9.77 11.89 -6.94
CA GLN A 18 -8.95 12.79 -6.11
C GLN A 18 -9.81 13.88 -5.41
N LYS A 19 -10.86 14.39 -6.08
CA LYS A 19 -11.82 15.31 -5.44
C LYS A 19 -12.60 14.62 -4.32
N VAL A 20 -13.00 13.38 -4.51
CA VAL A 20 -13.65 12.59 -3.44
C VAL A 20 -12.70 12.44 -2.25
N PHE A 21 -11.40 12.20 -2.47
CA PHE A 21 -10.42 12.11 -1.38
C PHE A 21 -10.34 13.42 -0.57
N GLN A 22 -10.47 14.58 -1.22
CA GLN A 22 -10.48 15.89 -0.55
C GLN A 22 -11.70 16.11 0.37
N GLU A 23 -12.74 15.30 0.24
CA GLU A 23 -13.84 15.29 1.20
C GLU A 23 -13.43 14.67 2.55
N PHE A 24 -12.34 13.89 2.60
CA PHE A 24 -11.92 13.09 3.76
C PHE A 24 -10.54 13.47 4.30
N ALA A 25 -9.69 14.12 3.53
CA ALA A 25 -8.34 14.49 3.90
C ALA A 25 -7.96 15.85 3.32
N ALA A 26 -6.99 16.53 3.93
CA ALA A 26 -6.42 17.74 3.39
C ALA A 26 -5.67 17.45 2.07
N PRO A 27 -5.54 18.43 1.16
CA PRO A 27 -4.80 18.22 -0.09
C PRO A 27 -3.36 17.73 0.10
N ASP A 28 -2.69 18.18 1.15
CA ASP A 28 -1.33 17.78 1.49
C ASP A 28 -1.22 16.33 2.03
N ASP A 29 -2.35 15.73 2.40
CA ASP A 29 -2.46 14.35 2.87
C ASP A 29 -2.87 13.37 1.75
N ILE A 30 -2.94 13.83 0.50
CA ILE A 30 -3.37 13.03 -0.66
C ILE A 30 -2.24 12.94 -1.67
N PHE A 31 -1.83 11.71 -2.01
CA PHE A 31 -0.70 11.44 -2.90
C PHE A 31 -1.11 10.58 -4.09
N PRO A 32 -1.26 11.18 -5.28
CA PRO A 32 -1.37 10.43 -6.51
C PRO A 32 -0.07 9.62 -6.74
N TYR A 33 -0.19 8.30 -6.71
CA TYR A 33 0.95 7.41 -6.91
C TYR A 33 1.09 6.99 -8.38
N SER A 34 -0.02 6.69 -9.00
CA SER A 34 -0.11 6.37 -10.43
C SER A 34 -1.42 6.88 -11.01
N ILE A 35 -1.72 6.52 -12.27
CA ILE A 35 -2.96 6.92 -12.93
C ILE A 35 -4.22 6.30 -12.31
N ASP A 36 -4.07 5.21 -11.57
CA ASP A 36 -5.15 4.42 -10.97
C ASP A 36 -4.94 4.10 -9.49
N GLU A 37 -3.87 4.61 -8.90
CA GLU A 37 -3.53 4.40 -7.49
C GLU A 37 -3.13 5.72 -6.80
N GLY A 38 -3.48 5.84 -5.53
CA GLY A 38 -3.07 6.94 -4.66
C GLY A 38 -3.02 6.51 -3.20
N PHE A 39 -2.30 7.28 -2.40
CA PHE A 39 -2.28 7.17 -0.95
C PHE A 39 -3.01 8.35 -0.32
N ILE A 40 -3.67 8.10 0.79
CA ILE A 40 -4.30 9.11 1.63
C ILE A 40 -3.83 8.90 3.07
N ASP A 41 -3.25 9.92 3.66
CA ASP A 41 -3.02 9.92 5.10
C ASP A 41 -4.27 10.43 5.83
N LEU A 42 -4.92 9.54 6.56
CA LEU A 42 -6.13 9.82 7.33
C LEU A 42 -5.84 10.13 8.80
N THR A 43 -4.58 10.26 9.18
CA THR A 43 -4.17 10.42 10.59
C THR A 43 -4.84 11.62 11.24
N SER A 44 -4.86 12.76 10.57
CA SER A 44 -5.41 14.02 11.07
C SER A 44 -6.95 14.04 11.08
N SER A 45 -7.58 13.36 10.12
CA SER A 45 -9.03 13.43 9.90
C SER A 45 -9.81 12.26 10.55
N LEU A 46 -9.14 11.17 10.90
CA LEU A 46 -9.78 9.93 11.34
C LEU A 46 -10.75 10.11 12.50
N ASN A 47 -10.33 10.82 13.55
CA ASN A 47 -11.17 11.06 14.75
C ASN A 47 -12.29 12.07 14.49
N TYR A 48 -12.14 12.95 13.50
CA TYR A 48 -13.21 13.84 13.06
C TYR A 48 -14.36 13.06 12.43
N PHE A 49 -14.04 12.13 11.51
CA PHE A 49 -15.05 11.33 10.82
C PHE A 49 -15.60 10.16 11.67
N ILE A 50 -14.78 9.59 12.54
CA ILE A 50 -15.14 8.48 13.43
C ILE A 50 -14.76 8.85 14.87
N PRO A 51 -15.59 9.66 15.56
CA PRO A 51 -15.27 10.16 16.90
C PRO A 51 -15.43 9.14 18.03
N ASP A 52 -15.96 7.94 17.73
CA ASP A 52 -16.19 6.90 18.72
C ASP A 52 -14.86 6.44 19.36
N SER A 53 -14.68 6.77 20.64
CA SER A 53 -13.48 6.43 21.41
C SER A 53 -13.41 4.97 21.83
N SER A 54 -14.48 4.19 21.69
CA SER A 54 -14.49 2.75 22.00
C SER A 54 -13.85 1.92 20.88
N LEU A 55 -13.73 2.49 19.68
CA LEU A 55 -13.14 1.81 18.52
C LEU A 55 -11.63 1.98 18.46
N SER A 56 -10.94 0.90 18.16
CA SER A 56 -9.51 0.94 17.84
C SER A 56 -9.25 1.73 16.56
N ARG A 57 -8.00 2.20 16.37
CA ARG A 57 -7.60 2.90 15.16
C ARG A 57 -7.82 2.04 13.90
N LYS A 58 -7.59 0.74 13.98
CA LYS A 58 -7.80 -0.23 12.90
C LYS A 58 -9.26 -0.31 12.48
N GLU A 59 -10.18 -0.37 13.45
CA GLU A 59 -11.64 -0.38 13.20
C GLU A 59 -12.13 0.95 12.61
N LYS A 60 -11.64 2.07 13.13
CA LYS A 60 -11.96 3.41 12.57
C LYS A 60 -11.52 3.53 11.11
N LEU A 61 -10.31 3.06 10.78
CA LEU A 61 -9.81 3.06 9.41
C LEU A 61 -10.68 2.21 8.49
N ASP A 62 -11.11 1.02 8.91
CA ASP A 62 -12.00 0.19 8.10
C ASP A 62 -13.36 0.86 7.86
N LEU A 63 -13.95 1.46 8.89
CA LEU A 63 -15.22 2.18 8.76
C LEU A 63 -15.11 3.40 7.84
N LEU A 64 -14.04 4.19 7.98
CA LEU A 64 -13.83 5.36 7.14
C LEU A 64 -13.56 4.96 5.68
N SER A 65 -12.76 3.93 5.46
CA SER A 65 -12.49 3.41 4.12
C SER A 65 -13.74 2.90 3.41
N ALA A 66 -14.67 2.29 4.16
CA ALA A 66 -15.97 1.88 3.62
C ALA A 66 -16.80 3.08 3.14
N ARG A 67 -16.73 4.21 3.88
CA ARG A 67 -17.39 5.46 3.46
C ARG A 67 -16.74 6.02 2.20
N ILE A 68 -15.41 6.02 2.13
CA ILE A 68 -14.66 6.47 0.94
C ILE A 68 -15.00 5.63 -0.28
N GLN A 69 -14.98 4.28 -0.17
CA GLN A 69 -15.38 3.39 -1.27
C GLN A 69 -16.79 3.69 -1.78
N LYS A 70 -17.75 3.82 -0.84
CA LYS A 70 -19.14 4.14 -1.18
C LYS A 70 -19.24 5.47 -1.92
N ARG A 71 -18.48 6.48 -1.48
CA ARG A 71 -18.51 7.80 -2.07
C ARG A 71 -17.89 7.81 -3.47
N ILE A 72 -16.76 7.09 -3.68
CA ILE A 72 -16.16 6.89 -5.00
C ILE A 72 -17.16 6.22 -5.94
N TRP A 73 -17.81 5.15 -5.50
CA TRP A 73 -18.79 4.45 -6.31
C TRP A 73 -19.99 5.33 -6.67
N GLN A 74 -20.50 6.13 -5.73
CA GLN A 74 -21.61 7.08 -5.99
C GLN A 74 -21.25 8.13 -7.03
N GLU A 75 -20.00 8.61 -7.04
CA GLU A 75 -19.55 9.66 -7.95
C GLU A 75 -19.19 9.11 -9.34
N THR A 76 -18.49 7.98 -9.37
CA THR A 76 -17.85 7.48 -10.60
C THR A 76 -18.42 6.16 -11.12
N GLY A 77 -19.21 5.44 -10.34
CA GLY A 77 -19.65 4.07 -10.63
C GLY A 77 -18.53 3.02 -10.56
N ILE A 78 -17.33 3.38 -10.03
CA ILE A 78 -16.18 2.48 -9.94
C ILE A 78 -16.12 1.83 -8.56
N TYR A 79 -15.94 0.51 -8.54
CA TYR A 79 -15.60 -0.23 -7.34
C TYR A 79 -14.10 -0.14 -7.09
N SER A 80 -13.71 0.57 -6.03
CA SER A 80 -12.30 0.72 -5.64
C SER A 80 -11.87 -0.36 -4.64
N THR A 81 -10.61 -0.76 -4.71
CA THR A 81 -9.97 -1.65 -3.74
C THR A 81 -9.08 -0.81 -2.82
N ILE A 82 -9.12 -1.06 -1.52
CA ILE A 82 -8.36 -0.28 -0.54
C ILE A 82 -7.52 -1.19 0.34
N GLY A 83 -6.22 -0.94 0.35
CA GLY A 83 -5.30 -1.43 1.38
C GLY A 83 -5.16 -0.42 2.50
N LEU A 84 -5.19 -0.86 3.73
CA LEU A 84 -5.15 -0.05 4.93
C LEU A 84 -3.97 -0.42 5.80
N SER A 85 -3.40 0.56 6.48
CA SER A 85 -2.47 0.33 7.57
C SER A 85 -2.53 1.47 8.57
N ASN A 86 -2.44 1.13 9.85
CA ASN A 86 -2.20 2.12 10.91
C ASN A 86 -0.71 2.33 11.19
N ALA A 87 0.17 1.74 10.38
CA ALA A 87 1.62 1.77 10.55
C ALA A 87 2.32 2.62 9.47
N ASN A 88 2.24 2.21 8.19
CA ASN A 88 2.95 2.88 7.10
C ASN A 88 2.37 2.54 5.71
N PRO A 89 2.79 3.27 4.65
CA PRO A 89 2.31 3.04 3.29
C PRO A 89 2.66 1.68 2.70
N LEU A 90 3.82 1.10 3.06
CA LEU A 90 4.24 -0.23 2.61
C LEU A 90 3.22 -1.30 2.99
N LEU A 91 2.83 -1.35 4.27
CA LEU A 91 1.88 -2.35 4.75
C LEU A 91 0.49 -2.14 4.15
N ALA A 92 0.08 -0.89 3.92
CA ALA A 92 -1.15 -0.59 3.20
C ALA A 92 -1.10 -1.10 1.75
N LYS A 93 0.02 -0.89 1.05
CA LYS A 93 0.21 -1.37 -0.33
C LYS A 93 0.25 -2.89 -0.41
N LEU A 94 0.94 -3.55 0.53
CA LEU A 94 0.96 -5.02 0.60
C LEU A 94 -0.42 -5.60 0.90
N ALA A 95 -1.19 -4.97 1.79
CA ALA A 95 -2.57 -5.36 2.07
C ALA A 95 -3.47 -5.19 0.82
N LEU A 96 -3.27 -4.11 0.06
CA LEU A 96 -3.99 -3.86 -1.20
C LEU A 96 -3.73 -4.98 -2.21
N ASP A 97 -2.47 -5.26 -2.49
CA ASP A 97 -2.09 -6.15 -3.59
C ASP A 97 -2.33 -7.62 -3.26
N ASN A 98 -2.14 -8.03 -2.00
CA ASN A 98 -2.13 -9.44 -1.63
C ASN A 98 -3.42 -9.94 -0.97
N GLU A 99 -4.26 -9.06 -0.42
CA GLU A 99 -5.47 -9.52 0.28
C GLU A 99 -6.72 -8.74 -0.17
N ALA A 100 -6.70 -7.41 -0.21
CA ALA A 100 -7.89 -6.61 -0.48
C ALA A 100 -8.54 -6.93 -1.84
N LYS A 101 -7.73 -7.16 -2.87
CA LYS A 101 -8.19 -7.54 -4.23
C LYS A 101 -8.94 -8.87 -4.27
N HIS A 102 -8.80 -9.70 -3.24
CA HIS A 102 -9.43 -11.01 -3.12
C HIS A 102 -10.56 -11.04 -2.07
N CYS A 103 -10.73 -9.96 -1.31
CA CYS A 103 -11.80 -9.85 -0.32
C CYS A 103 -13.12 -9.41 -0.97
N ARG A 104 -14.24 -9.93 -0.48
CA ARG A 104 -15.58 -9.54 -0.95
C ARG A 104 -15.88 -8.04 -0.81
N ASN A 105 -15.39 -7.43 0.26
CA ASN A 105 -15.53 -5.99 0.54
C ASN A 105 -14.43 -5.15 -0.11
N MET A 106 -13.48 -5.77 -0.82
CA MET A 106 -12.35 -5.12 -1.51
C MET A 106 -11.51 -4.24 -0.56
N ARG A 107 -11.39 -4.63 0.71
CA ARG A 107 -10.58 -3.94 1.73
C ARG A 107 -9.79 -4.94 2.55
N SER A 108 -8.57 -4.55 2.93
CA SER A 108 -7.74 -5.28 3.90
C SER A 108 -6.90 -4.31 4.70
N ASN A 109 -6.66 -4.66 5.97
CA ASN A 109 -5.95 -3.81 6.92
C ASN A 109 -4.81 -4.60 7.58
N TRP A 110 -3.57 -4.26 7.22
CA TRP A 110 -2.36 -4.85 7.77
C TRP A 110 -1.63 -3.86 8.69
N SER A 111 -1.14 -4.36 9.80
CA SER A 111 -0.39 -3.62 10.80
C SER A 111 0.95 -4.33 11.09
N TYR A 112 1.75 -3.81 12.01
CA TYR A 112 3.02 -4.46 12.38
C TYR A 112 2.83 -5.87 12.92
N GLU A 113 1.73 -6.14 13.63
CA GLU A 113 1.38 -7.45 14.17
C GLU A 113 1.10 -8.48 13.06
N ASP A 114 0.78 -8.03 11.86
CA ASP A 114 0.50 -8.89 10.70
C ASP A 114 1.78 -9.29 9.93
N VAL A 115 2.96 -8.72 10.25
CA VAL A 115 4.19 -8.95 9.47
C VAL A 115 4.58 -10.43 9.44
N GLU A 116 4.69 -11.08 10.58
CA GLU A 116 5.08 -12.50 10.63
C GLU A 116 3.99 -13.42 10.06
N SER A 117 2.71 -13.07 10.31
CA SER A 117 1.58 -13.92 9.93
C SER A 117 1.15 -13.77 8.49
N LYS A 118 1.42 -12.62 7.85
CA LYS A 118 0.99 -12.30 6.49
C LYS A 118 2.16 -11.97 5.57
N VAL A 119 3.01 -10.99 5.93
CA VAL A 119 4.10 -10.53 5.05
C VAL A 119 5.13 -11.64 4.81
N TRP A 120 5.56 -12.34 5.88
CA TRP A 120 6.52 -13.43 5.73
C TRP A 120 5.94 -14.68 5.06
N LYS A 121 4.63 -14.75 4.90
CA LYS A 121 3.93 -15.86 4.25
C LYS A 121 3.51 -15.56 2.81
N LEU A 122 3.96 -14.45 2.25
CA LEU A 122 3.74 -14.19 0.83
C LEU A 122 4.31 -15.33 -0.02
N PRO A 123 3.52 -15.87 -0.98
CA PRO A 123 3.89 -17.07 -1.72
C PRO A 123 5.15 -16.91 -2.57
N GLN A 124 5.36 -15.72 -3.12
CA GLN A 124 6.48 -15.41 -4.00
C GLN A 124 7.18 -14.12 -3.56
N LEU A 125 8.47 -14.02 -3.83
CA LEU A 125 9.22 -12.79 -3.58
C LEU A 125 8.65 -11.61 -4.39
N THR A 126 8.14 -11.86 -5.59
CA THR A 126 7.55 -10.86 -6.47
C THR A 126 6.18 -10.34 -6.00
N ASP A 127 5.53 -11.01 -5.04
CA ASP A 127 4.31 -10.51 -4.41
C ASP A 127 4.61 -9.39 -3.40
N PHE A 128 5.89 -9.21 -3.09
CA PHE A 128 6.37 -8.16 -2.20
C PHE A 128 6.69 -6.89 -2.99
N TRP A 129 6.07 -5.77 -2.59
CA TRP A 129 6.26 -4.48 -3.24
C TRP A 129 7.74 -4.07 -3.27
N GLY A 130 8.25 -3.73 -4.45
CA GLY A 130 9.64 -3.38 -4.69
C GLY A 130 10.53 -4.54 -5.16
N ILE A 131 10.02 -5.79 -5.17
CA ILE A 131 10.74 -6.95 -5.70
C ILE A 131 10.18 -7.34 -7.06
N GLY A 132 10.91 -7.01 -8.12
CA GLY A 132 10.62 -7.49 -9.46
C GLY A 132 11.40 -8.78 -9.79
N ARG A 133 11.09 -9.43 -10.92
CA ARG A 133 11.71 -10.70 -11.36
C ARG A 133 13.25 -10.69 -11.36
N ARG A 134 13.88 -9.52 -11.65
CA ARG A 134 15.36 -9.41 -11.64
C ARG A 134 15.90 -9.45 -10.21
N THR A 135 15.28 -8.74 -9.29
CA THR A 135 15.63 -8.74 -7.86
C THR A 135 15.40 -10.11 -7.25
N GLU A 136 14.26 -10.74 -7.55
CA GLU A 136 13.96 -12.11 -7.13
C GLU A 136 15.06 -13.10 -7.54
N LYS A 137 15.46 -13.13 -8.83
CA LYS A 137 16.54 -14.01 -9.30
C LYS A 137 17.86 -13.78 -8.58
N ARG A 138 18.19 -12.53 -8.27
CA ARG A 138 19.41 -12.21 -7.52
C ARG A 138 19.33 -12.66 -6.07
N LEU A 139 18.18 -12.48 -5.41
CA LEU A 139 17.93 -12.99 -4.05
C LEU A 139 18.05 -14.51 -4.00
N GLN A 140 17.42 -15.21 -4.96
CA GLN A 140 17.53 -16.66 -5.09
C GLN A 140 18.98 -17.11 -5.30
N GLY A 141 19.77 -16.36 -6.07
CA GLY A 141 21.20 -16.61 -6.31
C GLY A 141 22.07 -16.57 -5.04
N ILE A 142 21.63 -15.91 -3.99
CA ILE A 142 22.28 -15.86 -2.67
C ILE A 142 21.53 -16.67 -1.60
N GLY A 143 20.60 -17.55 -2.02
CA GLY A 143 19.90 -18.49 -1.14
C GLY A 143 18.67 -17.91 -0.45
N ILE A 144 18.15 -16.74 -0.86
CA ILE A 144 16.95 -16.13 -0.29
C ILE A 144 15.77 -16.38 -1.24
N THR A 145 14.82 -17.19 -0.80
CA THR A 145 13.68 -17.65 -1.62
C THR A 145 12.31 -17.20 -1.07
N SER A 146 12.29 -16.60 0.12
CA SER A 146 11.08 -16.11 0.79
C SER A 146 11.31 -14.77 1.48
N ILE A 147 10.22 -14.04 1.77
CA ILE A 147 10.30 -12.78 2.53
C ILE A 147 10.77 -13.03 3.97
N LYS A 148 10.41 -14.17 4.56
CA LYS A 148 10.93 -14.56 5.87
C LYS A 148 12.45 -14.70 5.85
N GLU A 149 13.02 -15.37 4.85
CA GLU A 149 14.48 -15.52 4.70
C GLU A 149 15.15 -14.17 4.42
N LEU A 150 14.50 -13.29 3.66
CA LEU A 150 14.97 -11.92 3.43
C LEU A 150 15.05 -11.14 4.75
N ALA A 151 14.03 -11.23 5.61
CA ALA A 151 14.03 -10.60 6.92
C ALA A 151 15.12 -11.18 7.85
N GLN A 152 15.38 -12.49 7.77
CA GLN A 152 16.38 -13.18 8.58
C GLN A 152 17.81 -13.09 8.02
N ALA A 153 17.99 -12.58 6.81
CA ALA A 153 19.30 -12.41 6.20
C ALA A 153 20.14 -11.36 6.93
N HIS A 154 21.45 -11.54 6.91
CA HIS A 154 22.35 -10.53 7.49
C HIS A 154 22.31 -9.25 6.62
N PRO A 155 22.05 -8.07 7.21
CA PRO A 155 21.90 -6.83 6.43
C PRO A 155 23.16 -6.46 5.63
N ASP A 156 24.37 -6.81 6.11
CA ASP A 156 25.62 -6.57 5.37
C ASP A 156 25.72 -7.40 4.08
N LEU A 157 25.18 -8.64 4.07
CA LEU A 157 25.07 -9.44 2.86
C LEU A 157 24.21 -8.75 1.81
N LEU A 158 23.04 -8.27 2.22
CA LEU A 158 22.11 -7.56 1.35
C LEU A 158 22.68 -6.23 0.87
N LYS A 159 23.39 -5.50 1.77
CA LYS A 159 24.09 -4.25 1.41
C LYS A 159 25.21 -4.50 0.39
N LYS A 160 25.98 -5.56 0.56
CA LYS A 160 27.05 -5.96 -0.38
C LYS A 160 26.47 -6.29 -1.76
N GLU A 161 25.37 -7.03 -1.80
CA GLU A 161 24.78 -7.52 -3.05
C GLU A 161 23.93 -6.45 -3.77
N PHE A 162 23.14 -5.66 -3.04
CA PHE A 162 22.15 -4.74 -3.60
C PHE A 162 22.40 -3.27 -3.24
N GLY A 163 23.45 -2.95 -2.46
CA GLY A 163 23.70 -1.59 -1.98
C GLY A 163 22.62 -1.11 -1.01
N VAL A 164 22.28 0.18 -1.09
CA VAL A 164 21.25 0.79 -0.24
C VAL A 164 19.89 0.10 -0.41
N MET A 165 19.56 -0.33 -1.63
CA MET A 165 18.32 -1.06 -1.90
C MET A 165 18.22 -2.36 -1.11
N GLY A 166 19.33 -3.06 -0.86
CA GLY A 166 19.34 -4.27 -0.04
C GLY A 166 18.95 -4.01 1.40
N LEU A 167 19.44 -2.92 1.98
CA LEU A 167 19.05 -2.49 3.34
C LEU A 167 17.57 -2.09 3.38
N GLN A 168 17.10 -1.37 2.38
CA GLN A 168 15.70 -0.99 2.29
C GLN A 168 14.80 -2.23 2.22
N LEU A 169 15.13 -3.22 1.38
CA LEU A 169 14.39 -4.47 1.30
C LEU A 169 14.38 -5.23 2.62
N TRP A 170 15.49 -5.19 3.36
CA TRP A 170 15.58 -5.79 4.68
C TRP A 170 14.64 -5.11 5.69
N PHE A 171 14.65 -3.77 5.77
CA PHE A 171 13.70 -3.04 6.61
C PHE A 171 12.26 -3.28 6.19
N HIS A 172 11.98 -3.25 4.90
CA HIS A 172 10.65 -3.52 4.37
C HIS A 172 10.16 -4.94 4.72
N ALA A 173 11.04 -5.95 4.69
CA ALA A 173 10.69 -7.31 5.10
C ALA A 173 10.32 -7.41 6.60
N HIS A 174 10.74 -6.45 7.42
CA HIS A 174 10.30 -6.28 8.81
C HIS A 174 9.05 -5.38 8.94
N GLY A 175 8.45 -4.98 7.82
CA GLY A 175 7.31 -4.06 7.80
C GLY A 175 7.66 -2.61 8.08
N ILE A 176 8.95 -2.25 8.10
CA ILE A 176 9.44 -0.90 8.38
C ILE A 176 9.59 -0.14 7.07
N ASP A 177 8.90 0.98 6.95
CA ASP A 177 9.00 1.91 5.82
C ASP A 177 9.06 3.34 6.35
N GLU A 178 10.17 4.01 6.08
CA GLU A 178 10.40 5.41 6.43
C GLU A 178 10.07 6.36 5.27
N SER A 179 9.42 5.86 4.24
CA SER A 179 8.97 6.69 3.11
C SER A 179 8.05 7.80 3.61
N ASN A 180 8.39 9.03 3.25
CA ASN A 180 7.55 10.17 3.57
C ASN A 180 6.71 10.54 2.34
N VAL A 181 5.44 10.15 2.39
CA VAL A 181 4.47 10.47 1.32
C VAL A 181 4.23 11.97 1.16
N HIS A 182 4.56 12.80 2.16
CA HIS A 182 4.43 14.26 2.11
C HIS A 182 5.62 14.97 1.43
N LYS A 183 6.70 14.25 1.10
CA LYS A 183 7.81 14.86 0.37
C LYS A 183 7.55 14.78 -1.12
N PRO A 184 7.59 15.91 -1.84
CA PRO A 184 7.47 15.88 -3.30
C PRO A 184 8.60 15.02 -3.87
N TYR A 185 8.25 14.13 -4.81
CA TYR A 185 9.24 13.42 -5.60
C TYR A 185 10.11 14.43 -6.34
N ARG A 186 11.41 14.40 -6.07
CA ARG A 186 12.40 15.15 -6.87
C ARG A 186 13.12 14.13 -7.72
N PRO A 187 12.90 14.14 -9.05
CA PRO A 187 13.59 13.25 -9.98
C PRO A 187 15.09 13.48 -10.01
#